data_093c21044e6d751dbf300450d0f15bcb
#
_entry.id   093c21044e6d751dbf300450d0f15bcb
#
_cell.length_a   1.000
_cell.length_b   1.000
_cell.length_c   1.000
_cell.angle_alpha   90.00
_cell.angle_beta   90.00
_cell.angle_gamma   90.00
#
_symmetry.space_group_name_H-M   'P 1'
#
loop_
_entity.id
_entity.type
_entity.pdbx_description
1 polymer ?
#
loop_
_entity_poly.entity_id
_entity_poly.type
_entity_poly.pdbx_seq_one_letter_code
_entity_poly.pdbx_strand_id
1 'polypeptide(L)'
;MRSRRLTVSLLALLALAGVSSAQSALKPPGGNSTFGAAPDQAFTAGAIFAPPKVEPVQAVEVAPIGAGADGGLLPVRVVPPPILWSGSAETGLNGASGNADLFNFRAATNATRKAESNIFSTDFLYTYTQANKVTTIQQALLNARDELLFAGSPWSLFASTNVEYDELRAYKFRVGVYAGVGYTFIDDADLTFKVRAGAGAVRELGSGGLADRWVPEAVFGYDFKYRLSDRSSFLSVLDFYPRIDDFSKYRVRARIGYENVLDAKNGVVLRVGVQDRFDSDPGNAKRNDVTYFMTLGVKF
;
A
#
# COMPACT_ATOMS: atom_id res chain seq x y z
N MET A 1 31.98 2.63 21.23
CA MET A 1 30.73 2.45 20.48
C MET A 1 30.90 3.10 19.11
N ARG A 2 31.30 2.35 18.11
CA ARG A 2 31.57 2.84 16.74
C ARG A 2 30.45 2.43 15.79
N SER A 3 29.99 3.41 15.06
CA SER A 3 28.91 3.46 14.09
C SER A 3 28.89 2.29 13.08
N ARG A 4 27.80 1.53 13.07
CA ARG A 4 27.40 0.72 11.91
C ARG A 4 26.52 1.59 10.97
N ARG A 5 27.14 2.59 10.36
CA ARG A 5 26.55 3.32 9.23
C ARG A 5 27.26 2.84 7.98
N LEU A 6 26.73 1.85 7.31
CA LEU A 6 27.06 1.57 5.91
C LEU A 6 26.54 0.16 5.60
N THR A 7 25.50 0.05 4.83
CA THR A 7 25.27 -1.01 3.83
C THR A 7 23.81 -1.12 3.36
N VAL A 8 22.94 -0.17 3.75
CA VAL A 8 21.50 -0.23 3.35
C VAL A 8 21.22 0.39 1.97
N SER A 9 22.18 1.14 1.40
CA SER A 9 21.96 1.85 0.13
C SER A 9 22.01 0.98 -1.14
N LEU A 10 22.41 -0.28 -1.07
CA LEU A 10 22.65 -1.09 -2.28
C LEU A 10 21.46 -1.97 -2.70
N LEU A 11 20.57 -2.30 -1.80
CA LEU A 11 19.43 -3.19 -2.13
C LEU A 11 18.22 -2.47 -2.77
N ALA A 12 18.04 -1.18 -2.47
CA ALA A 12 16.96 -0.41 -3.08
C ALA A 12 17.23 -0.03 -4.55
N LEU A 13 18.51 0.01 -4.97
CA LEU A 13 18.89 0.32 -6.36
C LEU A 13 18.77 -0.89 -7.31
N LEU A 14 18.86 -2.10 -6.82
CA LEU A 14 18.78 -3.31 -7.66
C LEU A 14 17.35 -3.63 -8.14
N ALA A 15 16.32 -3.17 -7.46
CA ALA A 15 14.94 -3.36 -7.91
C ALA A 15 14.57 -2.47 -9.13
N LEU A 16 15.27 -1.34 -9.32
CA LEU A 16 15.07 -0.44 -10.46
C LEU A 16 15.86 -0.84 -11.72
N ALA A 17 16.93 -1.59 -11.58
CA ALA A 17 17.79 -1.96 -12.71
C ALA A 17 17.23 -3.12 -13.57
N GLY A 18 16.29 -3.91 -13.04
CA GLY A 18 15.69 -5.05 -13.75
C GLY A 18 14.62 -4.71 -14.78
N VAL A 19 14.08 -3.49 -14.76
CA VAL A 19 12.96 -3.08 -15.62
C VAL A 19 13.44 -2.31 -16.86
N SER A 20 14.69 -1.88 -16.91
CA SER A 20 15.20 -0.97 -17.96
C SER A 20 15.65 -1.64 -19.26
N SER A 21 15.69 -2.97 -19.39
CA SER A 21 16.27 -3.64 -20.55
C SER A 21 15.31 -4.05 -21.67
N ALA A 22 14.03 -3.66 -21.61
CA ALA A 22 13.04 -4.01 -22.64
C ALA A 22 12.61 -2.84 -23.56
N GLN A 23 13.31 -1.70 -23.54
CA GLN A 23 12.91 -0.51 -24.32
C GLN A 23 13.77 -0.20 -25.55
N SER A 24 14.36 -1.18 -26.21
CA SER A 24 15.00 -0.91 -27.49
C SER A 24 14.32 -1.67 -28.62
N ALA A 25 13.31 -1.08 -29.23
CA ALA A 25 12.94 -1.12 -30.64
C ALA A 25 11.49 -0.64 -30.85
N LEU A 26 11.33 0.67 -31.07
CA LEU A 26 10.31 1.19 -32.01
C LEU A 26 10.51 2.72 -32.12
N LYS A 27 11.00 3.13 -33.29
CA LYS A 27 11.17 4.52 -33.72
C LYS A 27 9.77 5.12 -33.95
N PRO A 28 9.37 6.22 -33.31
CA PRO A 28 8.10 6.87 -33.62
C PRO A 28 8.19 7.72 -34.89
N PRO A 29 7.13 7.80 -35.72
CA PRO A 29 7.02 8.82 -36.75
C PRO A 29 6.83 10.19 -36.07
N GLY A 30 7.47 11.22 -36.60
CA GLY A 30 7.51 12.56 -36.06
C GLY A 30 6.11 13.19 -35.93
N GLY A 31 5.85 13.65 -34.73
CA GLY A 31 4.72 14.50 -34.37
C GLY A 31 5.06 15.18 -33.05
N ASN A 32 4.92 16.49 -32.96
CA ASN A 32 5.15 17.32 -31.79
C ASN A 32 4.41 16.75 -30.57
N SER A 33 5.15 16.13 -29.64
CA SER A 33 4.60 15.66 -28.40
C SER A 33 4.67 16.78 -27.37
N THR A 34 3.57 17.51 -27.22
CA THR A 34 3.27 18.17 -25.96
C THR A 34 3.14 17.11 -24.89
N PHE A 35 3.84 17.28 -23.77
CA PHE A 35 3.75 16.43 -22.60
C PHE A 35 2.32 16.30 -22.10
N GLY A 36 1.61 15.28 -22.53
CA GLY A 36 0.42 14.80 -21.88
C GLY A 36 0.88 13.86 -20.76
N ALA A 37 0.72 14.29 -19.51
CA ALA A 37 0.93 13.42 -18.38
C ALA A 37 0.02 12.20 -18.52
N ALA A 38 0.61 11.02 -18.56
CA ALA A 38 -0.13 9.77 -18.57
C ALA A 38 -0.92 9.65 -17.26
N PRO A 39 -2.16 9.23 -17.32
CA PRO A 39 -3.05 9.24 -16.19
C PRO A 39 -2.73 8.14 -15.17
N ASP A 40 -2.87 8.53 -13.94
CA ASP A 40 -2.50 7.88 -12.71
C ASP A 40 -3.32 6.64 -12.37
N GLN A 41 -2.66 5.53 -12.15
CA GLN A 41 -3.25 4.35 -11.56
C GLN A 41 -2.63 4.09 -10.19
N ALA A 42 -3.40 4.15 -9.14
CA ALA A 42 -2.91 4.04 -7.81
C ALA A 42 -2.99 2.64 -7.23
N PHE A 43 -1.98 2.31 -6.50
CA PHE A 43 -1.90 1.20 -5.58
C PHE A 43 -1.85 1.72 -4.17
N THR A 44 -2.69 1.22 -3.34
CA THR A 44 -2.61 1.48 -1.92
C THR A 44 -2.06 0.24 -1.24
N ALA A 45 -0.89 0.34 -0.64
CA ALA A 45 -0.43 -0.67 0.29
C ALA A 45 -1.07 -0.37 1.63
N GLY A 46 -1.92 -1.25 2.10
CA GLY A 46 -2.49 -1.14 3.43
C GLY A 46 -1.40 -1.03 4.49
N ALA A 47 -1.62 -0.18 5.45
CA ALA A 47 -0.90 -0.11 6.72
C ALA A 47 0.58 0.30 6.73
N ILE A 48 1.15 0.81 5.65
CA ILE A 48 2.54 1.30 5.72
C ILE A 48 2.65 2.64 6.42
N PHE A 49 1.56 3.38 6.49
CA PHE A 49 1.49 4.60 7.28
C PHE A 49 1.07 4.27 8.71
N ALA A 50 1.92 3.54 9.45
CA ALA A 50 1.76 3.47 10.89
C ALA A 50 1.87 4.89 11.46
N PRO A 51 0.99 5.28 12.39
CA PRO A 51 1.11 6.56 13.08
C PRO A 51 2.48 6.66 13.77
N PRO A 52 2.94 7.88 14.08
CA PRO A 52 4.09 8.03 14.96
C PRO A 52 3.83 7.17 16.20
N LYS A 53 4.85 6.48 16.68
CA LYS A 53 4.80 5.65 17.86
C LYS A 53 4.15 6.49 18.96
N VAL A 54 2.88 6.24 19.25
CA VAL A 54 2.30 6.71 20.50
C VAL A 54 3.12 5.95 21.53
N GLU A 55 3.91 6.65 22.35
CA GLU A 55 4.57 6.03 23.47
C GLU A 55 3.52 5.22 24.21
N PRO A 56 3.80 3.96 24.55
CA PRO A 56 2.86 3.19 25.33
C PRO A 56 2.50 4.08 26.51
N VAL A 57 1.22 4.40 26.61
CA VAL A 57 0.70 5.04 27.82
C VAL A 57 1.24 4.16 28.94
N GLN A 58 2.21 4.68 29.70
CA GLN A 58 2.76 3.95 30.82
C GLN A 58 1.58 3.44 31.58
N ALA A 59 1.54 2.12 31.78
CA ALA A 59 0.52 1.52 32.62
C ALA A 59 0.50 2.39 33.86
N VAL A 60 -0.60 3.11 34.08
CA VAL A 60 -0.76 3.89 35.28
C VAL A 60 -0.71 2.84 36.37
N GLU A 61 0.40 2.79 37.07
CA GLU A 61 0.57 1.98 38.25
C GLU A 61 -0.48 2.52 39.22
N VAL A 62 -1.65 1.90 39.18
CA VAL A 62 -2.72 2.21 40.11
C VAL A 62 -2.21 1.72 41.44
N ALA A 63 -1.76 2.67 42.26
CA ALA A 63 -1.40 2.40 43.64
C ALA A 63 -2.48 1.49 44.26
N PRO A 64 -2.11 0.46 45.02
CA PRO A 64 -3.07 -0.46 45.59
C PRO A 64 -4.04 0.35 46.46
N ILE A 65 -5.29 0.43 46.01
CA ILE A 65 -6.36 0.99 46.81
C ILE A 65 -6.49 0.03 48.01
N GLY A 66 -6.31 0.58 49.19
CA GLY A 66 -6.13 -0.11 50.44
C GLY A 66 -6.97 -1.36 50.60
N ALA A 67 -6.40 -2.35 51.32
CA ALA A 67 -7.06 -3.58 51.67
C ALA A 67 -8.43 -3.29 52.23
N GLY A 68 -9.48 -3.90 51.65
CA GLY A 68 -10.80 -3.93 52.21
C GLY A 68 -10.73 -4.53 53.61
N ALA A 69 -11.61 -4.16 54.49
CA ALA A 69 -11.62 -4.57 55.89
C ALA A 69 -11.64 -6.10 56.12
N ASP A 70 -11.84 -6.88 55.04
CA ASP A 70 -11.98 -8.35 55.07
C ASP A 70 -10.78 -9.10 54.50
N GLY A 71 -9.66 -8.43 54.19
CA GLY A 71 -8.43 -9.07 53.70
C GLY A 71 -8.53 -9.77 52.32
N GLY A 72 -9.65 -9.65 51.62
CA GLY A 72 -9.87 -10.19 50.32
C GLY A 72 -9.15 -9.38 49.21
N LEU A 73 -8.33 -10.01 48.39
CA LEU A 73 -7.75 -9.41 47.18
C LEU A 73 -8.90 -9.06 46.22
N LEU A 74 -9.14 -7.79 46.00
CA LEU A 74 -10.09 -7.37 44.96
C LEU A 74 -9.57 -7.88 43.60
N PRO A 75 -10.44 -8.42 42.74
CA PRO A 75 -10.04 -8.90 41.43
C PRO A 75 -9.41 -7.73 40.65
N VAL A 76 -8.16 -7.92 40.24
CA VAL A 76 -7.49 -6.96 39.34
C VAL A 76 -8.28 -6.92 38.05
N ARG A 77 -8.94 -5.81 37.79
CA ARG A 77 -9.60 -5.59 36.51
C ARG A 77 -8.53 -5.35 35.45
N VAL A 78 -8.18 -6.40 34.73
CA VAL A 78 -7.32 -6.25 33.56
C VAL A 78 -8.10 -5.46 32.51
N VAL A 79 -7.75 -4.19 32.35
CA VAL A 79 -8.27 -3.37 31.26
C VAL A 79 -7.51 -3.77 30.01
N PRO A 80 -8.17 -4.33 28.99
CA PRO A 80 -7.48 -4.66 27.76
C PRO A 80 -6.87 -3.38 27.14
N PRO A 81 -5.69 -3.48 26.49
CA PRO A 81 -5.07 -2.33 25.86
C PRO A 81 -6.05 -1.68 24.86
N PRO A 82 -6.03 -0.35 24.74
CA PRO A 82 -6.95 0.35 23.87
C PRO A 82 -6.73 -0.07 22.43
N ILE A 83 -7.81 -0.34 21.69
CA ILE A 83 -7.76 -0.56 20.25
C ILE A 83 -7.52 0.80 19.60
N LEU A 84 -6.38 0.96 18.96
CA LEU A 84 -5.99 2.21 18.31
C LEU A 84 -6.29 2.16 16.82
N TRP A 85 -7.13 3.07 16.37
CA TRP A 85 -7.34 3.36 14.96
C TRP A 85 -6.44 4.53 14.53
N SER A 86 -5.91 4.43 13.36
CA SER A 86 -5.17 5.49 12.71
C SER A 86 -5.42 5.43 11.21
N GLY A 87 -5.32 6.55 10.54
CA GLY A 87 -5.58 6.58 9.12
C GLY A 87 -5.19 7.89 8.48
N SER A 88 -5.51 8.00 7.20
CA SER A 88 -5.42 9.25 6.45
C SER A 88 -6.45 9.30 5.35
N ALA A 89 -6.87 10.50 5.02
CA ALA A 89 -7.65 10.80 3.83
C ALA A 89 -6.84 11.80 2.99
N GLU A 90 -6.81 11.59 1.69
CA GLU A 90 -6.08 12.44 0.75
C GLU A 90 -6.88 12.68 -0.52
N THR A 91 -6.67 13.82 -1.12
CA THR A 91 -7.28 14.18 -2.40
C THR A 91 -6.28 14.93 -3.27
N GLY A 92 -6.44 14.75 -4.57
CA GLY A 92 -5.71 15.48 -5.60
C GLY A 92 -6.63 15.87 -6.73
N LEU A 93 -6.46 17.09 -7.22
CA LEU A 93 -7.20 17.62 -8.36
C LEU A 93 -6.20 18.29 -9.29
N ASN A 94 -6.28 17.96 -10.58
CA ASN A 94 -5.48 18.57 -11.61
C ASN A 94 -6.34 18.80 -12.86
N GLY A 95 -6.16 19.90 -13.55
CA GLY A 95 -6.93 20.22 -14.74
C GLY A 95 -6.20 21.20 -15.65
N ALA A 96 -6.54 21.17 -16.92
CA ALA A 96 -6.13 22.12 -17.96
C ALA A 96 -7.31 22.38 -18.86
N SER A 97 -7.42 23.60 -19.39
CA SER A 97 -8.44 23.99 -20.36
C SER A 97 -7.83 24.90 -21.43
N GLY A 98 -8.25 24.76 -22.68
CA GLY A 98 -7.75 25.52 -23.82
C GLY A 98 -7.34 24.65 -24.97
N ASN A 99 -6.07 24.63 -25.35
CA ASN A 99 -5.58 23.77 -26.45
C ASN A 99 -5.68 22.26 -26.13
N ALA A 100 -5.76 21.90 -24.86
CA ALA A 100 -6.07 20.57 -24.37
C ALA A 100 -6.99 20.69 -23.16
N ASP A 101 -8.05 19.90 -23.13
CA ASP A 101 -8.93 19.80 -21.97
C ASP A 101 -8.49 18.55 -21.17
N LEU A 102 -8.07 18.76 -19.94
CA LEU A 102 -7.70 17.69 -19.01
C LEU A 102 -8.41 17.89 -17.68
N PHE A 103 -8.98 16.84 -17.14
CA PHE A 103 -9.50 16.78 -15.78
C PHE A 103 -9.03 15.49 -15.13
N ASN A 104 -8.39 15.61 -13.98
CA ASN A 104 -7.96 14.48 -13.18
C ASN A 104 -8.41 14.68 -11.74
N PHE A 105 -9.07 13.67 -11.19
CA PHE A 105 -9.52 13.63 -9.80
C PHE A 105 -9.03 12.34 -9.17
N ARG A 106 -8.45 12.44 -7.97
CA ARG A 106 -7.99 11.34 -7.15
C ARG A 106 -8.46 11.52 -5.72
N ALA A 107 -9.02 10.48 -5.13
CA ALA A 107 -9.33 10.42 -3.71
C ALA A 107 -8.82 9.08 -3.14
N ALA A 108 -8.16 9.14 -2.00
CA ALA A 108 -7.72 7.93 -1.32
C ALA A 108 -7.93 8.06 0.19
N THR A 109 -8.16 6.91 0.84
CA THR A 109 -8.23 6.81 2.28
C THR A 109 -7.62 5.50 2.72
N ASN A 110 -7.02 5.51 3.90
CA ASN A 110 -6.55 4.30 4.54
C ASN A 110 -6.91 4.33 6.03
N ALA A 111 -7.10 3.15 6.60
CA ALA A 111 -7.33 2.99 8.03
C ALA A 111 -6.60 1.73 8.52
N THR A 112 -6.01 1.82 9.69
CA THR A 112 -5.36 0.71 10.38
C THR A 112 -5.87 0.63 11.80
N ARG A 113 -6.26 -0.56 12.20
CA ARG A 113 -6.60 -0.90 13.57
C ARG A 113 -5.49 -1.76 14.14
N LYS A 114 -4.87 -1.31 15.22
CA LYS A 114 -3.90 -2.10 15.98
C LYS A 114 -4.51 -2.59 17.28
N ALA A 115 -4.43 -3.90 17.49
CA ALA A 115 -4.71 -4.56 18.74
C ALA A 115 -3.45 -5.34 19.18
N GLU A 116 -3.48 -5.95 20.34
CA GLU A 116 -2.32 -6.66 20.92
C GLU A 116 -1.80 -7.79 20.00
N SER A 117 -2.72 -8.57 19.42
CA SER A 117 -2.38 -9.75 18.59
C SER A 117 -2.82 -9.65 17.13
N ASN A 118 -3.36 -8.48 16.73
CA ASN A 118 -3.96 -8.34 15.40
C ASN A 118 -3.76 -6.93 14.85
N ILE A 119 -3.43 -6.85 13.56
CA ILE A 119 -3.39 -5.61 12.79
C ILE A 119 -4.33 -5.76 11.61
N PHE A 120 -5.45 -5.03 11.63
CA PHE A 120 -6.32 -4.91 10.47
C PHE A 120 -6.01 -3.63 9.72
N SER A 121 -5.85 -3.70 8.42
CA SER A 121 -5.59 -2.55 7.56
C SER A 121 -6.48 -2.57 6.33
N THR A 122 -6.98 -1.42 5.95
CA THR A 122 -7.75 -1.24 4.73
C THR A 122 -7.36 0.05 4.05
N ASP A 123 -7.44 0.06 2.73
CA ASP A 123 -7.22 1.22 1.92
C ASP A 123 -8.15 1.23 0.71
N PHE A 124 -8.58 2.41 0.35
CA PHE A 124 -9.43 2.68 -0.79
C PHE A 124 -8.83 3.79 -1.64
N LEU A 125 -8.90 3.63 -2.94
CA LEU A 125 -8.50 4.62 -3.90
C LEU A 125 -9.50 4.69 -5.02
N TYR A 126 -9.85 5.91 -5.41
CA TYR A 126 -10.60 6.21 -6.63
C TYR A 126 -9.80 7.18 -7.50
N THR A 127 -9.74 6.89 -8.80
CA THR A 127 -9.11 7.75 -9.80
C THR A 127 -10.04 7.92 -10.99
N TYR A 128 -10.23 9.16 -11.40
CA TYR A 128 -10.96 9.52 -12.60
C TYR A 128 -10.14 10.51 -13.43
N THR A 129 -9.96 10.21 -14.71
CA THR A 129 -9.28 11.09 -15.65
C THR A 129 -10.06 11.19 -16.94
N GLN A 130 -10.24 12.43 -17.39
CA GLN A 130 -10.85 12.76 -18.66
C GLN A 130 -9.88 13.63 -19.47
N ALA A 131 -9.63 13.28 -20.71
CA ALA A 131 -8.82 14.05 -21.63
C ALA A 131 -9.64 14.32 -22.92
N ASN A 132 -9.75 15.59 -23.32
CA ASN A 132 -10.53 16.02 -24.47
C ASN A 132 -11.95 15.44 -24.47
N LYS A 133 -12.63 15.51 -23.32
CA LYS A 133 -13.99 14.99 -23.08
C LYS A 133 -14.14 13.46 -23.20
N VAL A 134 -13.04 12.74 -23.33
CA VAL A 134 -13.02 11.26 -23.32
C VAL A 134 -12.47 10.79 -21.99
N THR A 135 -13.20 9.91 -21.32
CA THR A 135 -12.71 9.26 -20.10
C THR A 135 -11.57 8.31 -20.43
N THR A 136 -10.41 8.55 -19.85
CA THR A 136 -9.18 7.78 -20.07
C THR A 136 -8.82 6.91 -18.88
N ILE A 137 -9.34 7.23 -17.69
CA ILE A 137 -9.27 6.40 -16.48
C ILE A 137 -10.55 6.55 -15.70
N GLN A 138 -11.09 5.44 -15.25
CA GLN A 138 -12.13 5.37 -14.23
C GLN A 138 -11.97 4.06 -13.48
N GLN A 139 -11.37 4.13 -12.30
CA GLN A 139 -11.05 2.96 -11.52
C GLN A 139 -11.22 3.19 -10.02
N ALA A 140 -11.52 2.11 -9.33
CA ALA A 140 -11.52 2.05 -7.87
C ALA A 140 -10.77 0.81 -7.39
N LEU A 141 -10.01 0.96 -6.32
CA LEU A 141 -9.25 -0.10 -5.68
C LEU A 141 -9.60 -0.13 -4.20
N LEU A 142 -9.89 -1.31 -3.70
CA LEU A 142 -10.06 -1.58 -2.28
C LEU A 142 -9.16 -2.74 -1.90
N ASN A 143 -8.32 -2.54 -0.90
CA ASN A 143 -7.54 -3.60 -0.30
C ASN A 143 -7.89 -3.70 1.18
N ALA A 144 -7.93 -4.91 1.69
CA ALA A 144 -8.04 -5.16 3.12
C ALA A 144 -7.10 -6.30 3.49
N ARG A 145 -6.42 -6.18 4.63
CA ARG A 145 -5.53 -7.19 5.17
C ARG A 145 -5.70 -7.28 6.67
N ASP A 146 -5.88 -8.48 7.13
CA ASP A 146 -5.85 -8.83 8.54
C ASP A 146 -4.61 -9.65 8.84
N GLU A 147 -3.90 -9.30 9.89
CA GLU A 147 -2.65 -9.90 10.27
C GLU A 147 -2.65 -10.28 11.73
N LEU A 148 -2.50 -11.57 12.00
CA LEU A 148 -2.37 -12.16 13.33
C LEU A 148 -0.90 -12.21 13.73
N LEU A 149 -0.57 -11.55 14.84
CA LEU A 149 0.77 -11.49 15.38
C LEU A 149 0.96 -12.56 16.47
N PHE A 150 2.09 -13.23 16.46
CA PHE A 150 2.44 -14.16 17.54
C PHE A 150 3.32 -13.44 18.56
N ALA A 151 2.87 -13.40 19.81
CA ALA A 151 3.57 -12.73 20.89
C ALA A 151 5.03 -13.19 21.02
N GLY A 152 5.97 -12.23 21.05
CA GLY A 152 7.41 -12.53 21.14
C GLY A 152 8.03 -13.17 19.91
N SER A 153 7.32 -13.26 18.79
CA SER A 153 7.78 -13.89 17.55
C SER A 153 7.84 -12.85 16.41
N PRO A 154 8.81 -12.95 15.50
CA PRO A 154 8.83 -12.16 14.27
C PRO A 154 7.84 -12.66 13.22
N TRP A 155 7.20 -13.80 13.42
CA TRP A 155 6.24 -14.39 12.50
C TRP A 155 4.83 -13.84 12.68
N SER A 156 4.09 -13.81 11.60
CA SER A 156 2.67 -13.47 11.57
C SER A 156 1.93 -14.32 10.54
N LEU A 157 0.63 -14.45 10.67
CA LEU A 157 -0.25 -14.97 9.62
C LEU A 157 -1.05 -13.80 9.04
N PHE A 158 -1.26 -13.80 7.72
CA PHE A 158 -2.13 -12.80 7.11
C PHE A 158 -3.20 -13.43 6.24
N ALA A 159 -4.33 -12.74 6.16
CA ALA A 159 -5.34 -12.90 5.15
C ALA A 159 -5.59 -11.54 4.49
N SER A 160 -5.72 -11.51 3.16
CA SER A 160 -5.94 -10.26 2.42
C SER A 160 -6.91 -10.44 1.26
N THR A 161 -7.59 -9.36 0.92
CA THR A 161 -8.42 -9.26 -0.27
C THR A 161 -8.11 -7.98 -1.03
N ASN A 162 -8.16 -8.09 -2.35
CA ASN A 162 -8.03 -6.96 -3.26
C ASN A 162 -9.27 -6.94 -4.17
N VAL A 163 -9.94 -5.80 -4.25
CA VAL A 163 -11.04 -5.57 -5.19
C VAL A 163 -10.65 -4.40 -6.08
N GLU A 164 -10.58 -4.67 -7.36
CA GLU A 164 -10.25 -3.69 -8.39
C GLU A 164 -11.45 -3.53 -9.33
N TYR A 165 -11.89 -2.29 -9.54
CA TYR A 165 -12.81 -1.91 -10.59
C TYR A 165 -12.06 -1.07 -11.62
N ASP A 166 -12.22 -1.39 -12.90
CA ASP A 166 -11.60 -0.63 -13.98
C ASP A 166 -12.54 -0.63 -15.19
N GLU A 167 -13.09 0.55 -15.52
CA GLU A 167 -14.07 0.71 -16.60
C GLU A 167 -13.48 0.42 -17.99
N LEU A 168 -12.18 0.63 -18.15
CA LEU A 168 -11.51 0.55 -19.45
C LEU A 168 -10.82 -0.80 -19.70
N ARG A 169 -10.80 -1.68 -18.72
CA ARG A 169 -10.27 -3.04 -18.86
C ARG A 169 -11.30 -3.99 -19.46
N ALA A 170 -10.82 -5.11 -20.00
CA ALA A 170 -11.68 -6.17 -20.49
C ALA A 170 -12.57 -6.78 -19.39
N TYR A 171 -12.12 -6.77 -18.15
CA TYR A 171 -12.91 -7.10 -16.95
C TYR A 171 -13.40 -5.82 -16.27
N LYS A 172 -14.58 -5.86 -15.67
CA LYS A 172 -15.11 -4.74 -14.86
C LYS A 172 -14.61 -4.82 -13.43
N PHE A 173 -14.54 -6.01 -12.86
CA PHE A 173 -14.05 -6.25 -11.52
C PHE A 173 -13.00 -7.36 -11.51
N ARG A 174 -11.99 -7.19 -10.67
CA ARG A 174 -11.04 -8.23 -10.33
C ARG A 174 -11.02 -8.37 -8.81
N VAL A 175 -11.25 -9.57 -8.33
CA VAL A 175 -11.25 -9.89 -6.89
C VAL A 175 -10.16 -10.92 -6.64
N GLY A 176 -9.23 -10.60 -5.75
CA GLY A 176 -8.18 -11.50 -5.29
C GLY A 176 -8.32 -11.76 -3.79
N VAL A 177 -8.11 -12.99 -3.37
CA VAL A 177 -8.06 -13.39 -1.97
C VAL A 177 -6.80 -14.21 -1.72
N TYR A 178 -6.07 -13.89 -0.66
CA TYR A 178 -4.76 -14.50 -0.36
C TYR A 178 -4.63 -14.73 1.13
N ALA A 179 -3.89 -15.77 1.49
CA ALA A 179 -3.46 -16.03 2.86
C ALA A 179 -2.02 -16.53 2.88
N GLY A 180 -1.32 -16.31 3.97
CA GLY A 180 0.07 -16.70 4.07
C GLY A 180 0.73 -16.29 5.36
N VAL A 181 2.05 -16.28 5.33
CA VAL A 181 2.91 -15.94 6.47
C VAL A 181 3.65 -14.64 6.21
N GLY A 182 3.86 -13.87 7.25
CA GLY A 182 4.73 -12.71 7.29
C GLY A 182 5.91 -12.95 8.23
N TYR A 183 7.02 -12.29 7.95
CA TYR A 183 8.20 -12.28 8.80
C TYR A 183 8.76 -10.87 8.90
N THR A 184 8.90 -10.38 10.12
CA THR A 184 9.43 -9.06 10.41
C THR A 184 10.92 -9.19 10.70
N PHE A 185 11.77 -8.72 9.78
CA PHE A 185 13.22 -8.75 9.95
C PHE A 185 13.71 -7.63 10.87
N ILE A 186 13.10 -6.46 10.76
CA ILE A 186 13.47 -5.27 11.51
C ILE A 186 12.20 -4.52 11.88
N ASP A 187 12.05 -4.16 13.15
CA ASP A 187 10.97 -3.32 13.66
C ASP A 187 11.52 -2.37 14.72
N ASP A 188 12.35 -1.44 14.28
CA ASP A 188 12.94 -0.43 15.11
C ASP A 188 12.16 0.91 15.03
N ALA A 189 12.54 1.87 15.87
CA ALA A 189 11.93 3.20 15.87
C ALA A 189 12.04 3.92 14.51
N ASP A 190 13.12 3.68 13.77
CA ASP A 190 13.42 4.35 12.51
C ASP A 190 13.27 3.48 11.28
N LEU A 191 13.30 2.16 11.43
CA LEU A 191 13.29 1.22 10.32
C LEU A 191 12.34 0.06 10.58
N THR A 192 11.41 -0.15 9.66
CA THR A 192 10.59 -1.38 9.62
C THR A 192 10.85 -2.07 8.29
N PHE A 193 11.17 -3.36 8.35
CA PHE A 193 11.31 -4.22 7.17
C PHE A 193 10.65 -5.56 7.41
N LYS A 194 9.63 -5.84 6.59
CA LYS A 194 8.82 -7.03 6.68
C LYS A 194 8.68 -7.68 5.31
N VAL A 195 8.70 -8.99 5.26
CA VAL A 195 8.39 -9.77 4.07
C VAL A 195 7.17 -10.64 4.29
N ARG A 196 6.53 -11.04 3.21
CA ARG A 196 5.39 -11.94 3.23
C ARG A 196 5.42 -12.91 2.05
N ALA A 197 4.92 -14.11 2.28
CA ALA A 197 4.73 -15.13 1.27
C ALA A 197 3.42 -15.87 1.52
N GLY A 198 2.71 -16.19 0.46
CA GLY A 198 1.42 -16.86 0.58
C GLY A 198 0.90 -17.34 -0.76
N ALA A 199 -0.33 -17.82 -0.73
CA ALA A 199 -1.06 -18.26 -1.91
C ALA A 199 -2.53 -17.81 -1.82
N GLY A 200 -3.18 -17.82 -2.96
CA GLY A 200 -4.56 -17.42 -3.07
C GLY A 200 -5.10 -17.65 -4.46
N ALA A 201 -6.14 -16.92 -4.79
CA ALA A 201 -6.73 -16.98 -6.12
C ALA A 201 -7.32 -15.63 -6.51
N VAL A 202 -7.35 -15.37 -7.79
CA VAL A 202 -7.95 -14.18 -8.39
C VAL A 202 -9.07 -14.59 -9.35
N ARG A 203 -10.12 -13.76 -9.40
CA ARG A 203 -11.23 -13.90 -10.34
C ARG A 203 -11.52 -12.58 -11.02
N GLU A 204 -11.70 -12.60 -12.33
CA GLU A 204 -12.13 -11.47 -13.14
C GLU A 204 -13.60 -11.64 -13.50
N LEU A 205 -14.38 -10.59 -13.30
CA LEU A 205 -15.82 -10.56 -13.53
C LEU A 205 -16.15 -9.52 -14.60
N GLY A 206 -17.12 -9.81 -15.46
CA GLY A 206 -17.56 -8.88 -16.51
C GLY A 206 -16.70 -8.88 -17.77
N SER A 207 -15.88 -9.89 -17.99
CA SER A 207 -14.95 -10.02 -19.12
C SER A 207 -15.55 -10.60 -20.40
N GLY A 208 -16.88 -10.61 -20.51
CA GLY A 208 -17.53 -11.06 -21.77
C GLY A 208 -17.29 -12.51 -22.17
N GLY A 209 -16.89 -13.38 -21.22
CA GLY A 209 -16.83 -14.82 -21.43
C GLY A 209 -15.46 -15.48 -21.33
N LEU A 210 -14.37 -14.76 -21.06
CA LEU A 210 -13.03 -15.36 -21.12
C LEU A 210 -12.41 -15.75 -19.76
N ALA A 211 -12.89 -15.28 -18.62
CA ALA A 211 -12.19 -15.55 -17.35
C ALA A 211 -13.06 -15.57 -16.11
N ASP A 212 -14.32 -15.99 -16.18
CA ASP A 212 -15.17 -16.15 -14.98
C ASP A 212 -14.78 -17.41 -14.17
N ARG A 213 -13.49 -17.58 -13.92
CA ARG A 213 -12.94 -18.67 -13.11
C ARG A 213 -11.92 -18.14 -12.10
N TRP A 214 -11.79 -18.84 -11.01
CA TRP A 214 -10.71 -18.62 -10.06
C TRP A 214 -9.39 -19.11 -10.65
N VAL A 215 -8.37 -18.24 -10.64
CA VAL A 215 -7.01 -18.54 -11.10
C VAL A 215 -6.11 -18.57 -9.86
N PRO A 216 -5.41 -19.68 -9.59
CA PRO A 216 -4.52 -19.76 -8.44
C PRO A 216 -3.28 -18.90 -8.64
N GLU A 217 -2.93 -18.12 -7.63
CA GLU A 217 -1.73 -17.26 -7.60
C GLU A 217 -0.97 -17.46 -6.30
N ALA A 218 0.35 -17.37 -6.36
CA ALA A 218 1.16 -17.13 -5.16
C ALA A 218 1.29 -15.61 -4.94
N VAL A 219 1.69 -15.22 -3.74
CA VAL A 219 2.02 -13.83 -3.42
C VAL A 219 3.32 -13.79 -2.65
N PHE A 220 4.25 -12.94 -3.10
CA PHE A 220 5.48 -12.60 -2.41
C PHE A 220 5.57 -11.09 -2.33
N GLY A 221 5.91 -10.56 -1.18
CA GLY A 221 5.99 -9.11 -1.06
C GLY A 221 6.87 -8.64 0.09
N TYR A 222 7.16 -7.36 0.09
CA TYR A 222 7.80 -6.70 1.21
C TYR A 222 7.16 -5.35 1.49
N ASP A 223 7.27 -4.94 2.76
CA ASP A 223 6.97 -3.60 3.26
C ASP A 223 8.26 -3.05 3.88
N PHE A 224 8.70 -1.90 3.39
CA PHE A 224 9.86 -1.19 3.89
C PHE A 224 9.48 0.25 4.25
N LYS A 225 9.81 0.67 5.45
CA LYS A 225 9.62 2.04 5.91
C LYS A 225 10.88 2.50 6.63
N TYR A 226 11.38 3.67 6.26
CA TYR A 226 12.50 4.31 6.91
C TYR A 226 12.16 5.74 7.30
N ARG A 227 12.31 6.07 8.58
CA ARG A 227 12.13 7.40 9.12
C ARG A 227 13.44 8.18 8.92
N LEU A 228 13.40 9.17 8.03
CA LEU A 228 14.52 10.03 7.72
C LEU A 228 14.69 11.13 8.76
N SER A 229 13.58 11.62 9.33
CA SER A 229 13.52 12.62 10.40
C SER A 229 12.18 12.51 11.13
N ASP A 230 11.98 13.34 12.15
CA ASP A 230 10.70 13.40 12.89
C ASP A 230 9.51 13.78 12.00
N ARG A 231 9.76 14.39 10.84
CA ARG A 231 8.73 14.84 9.92
C ARG A 231 8.73 14.14 8.58
N SER A 232 9.74 13.32 8.28
CA SER A 232 9.86 12.74 6.95
C SER A 232 10.15 11.25 7.00
N SER A 233 9.53 10.51 6.09
CA SER A 233 9.73 9.08 5.96
C SER A 233 9.75 8.66 4.49
N PHE A 234 10.52 7.62 4.23
CA PHE A 234 10.59 6.91 2.95
C PHE A 234 9.88 5.58 3.09
N LEU A 235 9.17 5.20 2.02
CA LEU A 235 8.36 3.99 1.97
C LEU A 235 8.63 3.26 0.67
N SER A 236 8.70 1.94 0.74
CA SER A 236 8.76 1.09 -0.43
C SER A 236 7.97 -0.18 -0.19
N VAL A 237 7.12 -0.53 -1.14
CA VAL A 237 6.30 -1.75 -1.11
C VAL A 237 6.39 -2.42 -2.44
N LEU A 238 6.49 -3.71 -2.43
CA LEU A 238 6.45 -4.55 -3.62
C LEU A 238 5.61 -5.79 -3.33
N ASP A 239 4.77 -6.13 -4.30
CA ASP A 239 4.04 -7.39 -4.38
C ASP A 239 4.24 -8.04 -5.73
N PHE A 240 4.59 -9.31 -5.72
CA PHE A 240 4.75 -10.17 -6.88
C PHE A 240 3.72 -11.30 -6.83
N TYR A 241 2.91 -11.42 -7.88
CA TYR A 241 1.81 -12.37 -7.98
C TYR A 241 2.01 -13.29 -9.18
N PRO A 242 2.80 -14.36 -9.07
CA PRO A 242 2.91 -15.36 -10.14
C PRO A 242 1.69 -16.29 -10.11
N ARG A 243 1.19 -16.64 -11.29
CA ARG A 243 0.17 -17.68 -11.41
C ARG A 243 0.79 -19.05 -11.12
N ILE A 244 0.09 -19.86 -10.34
CA ILE A 244 0.61 -21.21 -9.97
C ILE A 244 0.43 -22.19 -11.12
N ASP A 245 -0.58 -22.01 -11.96
CA ASP A 245 -0.84 -22.84 -13.13
C ASP A 245 0.04 -22.49 -14.34
N ASP A 246 0.63 -21.28 -14.37
CA ASP A 246 1.50 -20.82 -15.46
C ASP A 246 2.42 -19.69 -14.95
N PHE A 247 3.61 -20.04 -14.51
CA PHE A 247 4.59 -19.09 -13.95
C PHE A 247 5.10 -18.04 -14.96
N SER A 248 4.85 -18.22 -16.26
CA SER A 248 5.15 -17.16 -17.26
C SER A 248 4.20 -15.98 -17.15
N LYS A 249 3.06 -16.17 -16.48
CA LYS A 249 2.03 -15.16 -16.23
C LYS A 249 2.13 -14.69 -14.78
N TYR A 250 2.45 -13.40 -14.64
CA TYR A 250 2.62 -12.80 -13.33
C TYR A 250 2.30 -11.30 -13.37
N ARG A 251 2.02 -10.77 -12.20
CA ARG A 251 1.82 -9.34 -11.97
C ARG A 251 2.79 -8.85 -10.92
N VAL A 252 3.30 -7.65 -11.12
CA VAL A 252 4.13 -6.95 -10.12
C VAL A 252 3.45 -5.64 -9.78
N ARG A 253 3.45 -5.32 -8.52
CA ARG A 253 2.97 -4.05 -7.99
C ARG A 253 4.06 -3.46 -7.11
N ALA A 254 4.60 -2.32 -7.51
CA ALA A 254 5.63 -1.64 -6.77
C ALA A 254 5.19 -0.21 -6.46
N ARG A 255 5.55 0.28 -5.29
CA ARG A 255 5.37 1.68 -4.89
C ARG A 255 6.55 2.15 -4.08
N ILE A 256 7.01 3.34 -4.42
CA ILE A 256 8.03 4.07 -3.68
C ILE A 256 7.44 5.44 -3.37
N GLY A 257 7.55 5.89 -2.13
CA GLY A 257 7.01 7.16 -1.69
C GLY A 257 7.87 7.85 -0.65
N TYR A 258 7.80 9.16 -0.70
CA TYR A 258 8.32 10.04 0.33
C TYR A 258 7.15 10.79 0.96
N GLU A 259 7.11 10.80 2.28
CA GLU A 259 6.11 11.52 3.06
C GLU A 259 6.78 12.59 3.90
N ASN A 260 6.18 13.78 3.93
CA ASN A 260 6.61 14.87 4.80
C ASN A 260 5.41 15.42 5.58
N VAL A 261 5.56 15.52 6.90
CA VAL A 261 4.58 16.14 7.80
C VAL A 261 4.75 17.66 7.74
N LEU A 262 3.81 18.35 7.10
CA LEU A 262 3.80 19.81 6.98
C LEU A 262 3.33 20.48 8.26
N ASP A 263 2.28 19.94 8.87
CA ASP A 263 1.71 20.41 10.13
C ASP A 263 1.39 19.22 11.03
N ALA A 264 2.21 19.00 12.05
CA ALA A 264 2.05 17.89 12.98
C ALA A 264 0.82 18.07 13.88
N LYS A 265 0.40 19.32 14.18
CA LYS A 265 -0.74 19.60 15.05
C LYS A 265 -2.06 19.22 14.38
N ASN A 266 -2.19 19.52 13.10
CA ASN A 266 -3.40 19.25 12.33
C ASN A 266 -3.28 17.97 11.47
N GLY A 267 -2.18 17.23 11.58
CA GLY A 267 -1.94 15.99 10.85
C GLY A 267 -1.74 16.17 9.34
N VAL A 268 -1.42 17.40 8.86
CA VAL A 268 -1.29 17.68 7.42
C VAL A 268 0.01 17.09 6.89
N VAL A 269 -0.09 16.30 5.83
CA VAL A 269 1.04 15.62 5.20
C VAL A 269 1.05 15.85 3.69
N LEU A 270 2.26 15.95 3.14
CA LEU A 270 2.54 15.90 1.72
C LEU A 270 3.13 14.53 1.39
N ARG A 271 2.62 13.89 0.36
CA ARG A 271 3.17 12.64 -0.18
C ARG A 271 3.53 12.80 -1.64
N VAL A 272 4.73 12.34 -1.98
CA VAL A 272 5.21 12.29 -3.36
C VAL A 272 5.72 10.89 -3.63
N GLY A 273 5.38 10.32 -4.78
CA GLY A 273 5.84 8.97 -5.06
C GLY A 273 5.66 8.52 -6.49
N VAL A 274 6.11 7.30 -6.72
CA VAL A 274 6.00 6.57 -7.98
C VAL A 274 5.39 5.23 -7.67
N GLN A 275 4.53 4.79 -8.55
CA GLN A 275 3.87 3.52 -8.52
C GLN A 275 3.98 2.86 -9.87
N ASP A 276 4.23 1.56 -9.86
CA ASP A 276 4.33 0.74 -11.06
C ASP A 276 3.43 -0.48 -10.95
N ARG A 277 2.69 -0.75 -12.01
CA ARG A 277 1.86 -1.94 -12.19
C ARG A 277 2.29 -2.64 -13.47
N PHE A 278 2.89 -3.78 -13.31
CA PHE A 278 3.26 -4.65 -14.41
C PHE A 278 2.32 -5.86 -14.47
N ASP A 279 1.86 -6.20 -15.67
CA ASP A 279 1.10 -7.42 -15.96
C ASP A 279 1.72 -8.09 -17.19
N SER A 280 2.19 -9.32 -17.03
CA SER A 280 2.82 -10.07 -18.13
C SER A 280 1.81 -10.49 -19.22
N ASP A 281 0.50 -10.56 -18.87
CA ASP A 281 -0.60 -10.98 -19.77
C ASP A 281 -1.76 -9.98 -19.69
N PRO A 282 -1.56 -8.71 -20.15
CA PRO A 282 -2.51 -7.63 -19.96
C PRO A 282 -3.66 -7.63 -20.99
N GLY A 283 -3.74 -8.61 -21.87
CA GLY A 283 -4.65 -8.61 -23.02
C GLY A 283 -4.32 -7.47 -24.00
N ASN A 284 -5.29 -6.61 -24.28
CA ASN A 284 -5.12 -5.47 -25.20
C ASN A 284 -4.51 -4.22 -24.52
N ALA A 285 -4.26 -4.26 -23.21
CA ALA A 285 -3.67 -3.15 -22.48
C ALA A 285 -2.14 -3.17 -22.54
N LYS A 286 -1.49 -2.09 -22.12
CA LYS A 286 -0.04 -2.08 -21.93
C LYS A 286 0.36 -2.95 -20.75
N ARG A 287 1.56 -3.55 -20.83
CA ARG A 287 2.11 -4.40 -19.76
C ARG A 287 2.49 -3.61 -18.52
N ASN A 288 2.92 -2.38 -18.70
CA ASN A 288 3.47 -1.55 -17.65
C ASN A 288 2.75 -0.22 -17.56
N ASP A 289 2.28 0.12 -16.37
CA ASP A 289 1.61 1.38 -16.04
C ASP A 289 2.37 2.06 -14.91
N VAL A 290 3.16 3.08 -15.24
CA VAL A 290 3.89 3.89 -14.26
C VAL A 290 3.14 5.17 -13.96
N THR A 291 2.96 5.44 -12.69
CA THR A 291 2.26 6.61 -12.17
C THR A 291 3.15 7.41 -11.24
N TYR A 292 3.18 8.72 -11.43
CA TYR A 292 3.74 9.69 -10.49
C TYR A 292 2.61 10.37 -9.75
N PHE A 293 2.73 10.54 -8.44
CA PHE A 293 1.70 11.20 -7.66
C PHE A 293 2.27 12.20 -6.65
N MET A 294 1.51 13.25 -6.42
CA MET A 294 1.70 14.19 -5.33
C MET A 294 0.34 14.47 -4.72
N THR A 295 0.20 14.24 -3.41
CA THR A 295 -1.06 14.38 -2.69
C THR A 295 -0.88 15.14 -1.40
N LEU A 296 -1.91 15.90 -1.02
CA LEU A 296 -2.08 16.46 0.31
C LEU A 296 -3.10 15.62 1.07
N GLY A 297 -2.79 15.30 2.29
CA GLY A 297 -3.66 14.49 3.13
C GLY A 297 -3.67 14.96 4.57
N VAL A 298 -4.64 14.42 5.32
CA VAL A 298 -4.75 14.61 6.77
C VAL A 298 -4.69 13.23 7.43
N LYS A 299 -3.84 13.10 8.45
CA LYS A 299 -3.75 11.93 9.34
C LYS A 299 -4.60 12.12 10.57
N PHE A 300 -5.16 11.03 11.08
CA PHE A 300 -5.92 10.96 12.33
C PHE A 300 -5.56 9.70 13.12
#